data_10eb96cbf7c3c7cdb12e393ce2c6727f
#
_entry.id   10eb96cbf7c3c7cdb12e393ce2c6727f
#
_cell.length_a   1.000
_cell.length_b   1.000
_cell.length_c   1.000
_cell.angle_alpha   90.00
_cell.angle_beta   90.00
_cell.angle_gamma   90.00
#
_symmetry.space_group_name_H-M   'P 1'
#
loop_
_entity.id
_entity.type
_entity.pdbx_description
1 polymer ?
#
loop_
_entity_poly.entity_id
_entity_poly.type
_entity_poly.pdbx_seq_one_letter_code
_entity_poly.pdbx_strand_id
1 'polypeptide(L)'
;MVYFVGAGTGAADLITVRGLRLVQSADIIIYAGSLVNPELLHNAKQECEIYNSAKMTLEEVIEVMEQAGDKNVVRLHTGDPSIYGAVREQMDELDKLGIPYESCPGVSACFGAAASLNLEYTLPGVSQSLIITRMEGKTKVPEKESIESFAAHQASMAIYLSTGMLRELSRRLMA
;
A
#
# COMPACT_ATOMS: atom_id res chain seq x y z
N MET A 1 -6.79 11.83 -15.84
CA MET A 1 -6.13 10.50 -15.70
C MET A 1 -5.72 10.28 -14.27
N VAL A 2 -6.06 9.12 -13.66
CA VAL A 2 -5.72 8.80 -12.27
C VAL A 2 -4.60 7.75 -12.23
N TYR A 3 -3.57 7.97 -11.40
CA TYR A 3 -2.47 7.04 -11.19
C TYR A 3 -2.43 6.57 -9.73
N PHE A 4 -2.65 5.27 -9.50
CA PHE A 4 -2.44 4.66 -8.18
C PHE A 4 -0.96 4.33 -8.02
N VAL A 5 -0.24 5.06 -7.18
CA VAL A 5 1.22 5.01 -7.09
C VAL A 5 1.66 4.50 -5.73
N GLY A 6 2.55 3.51 -5.72
CA GLY A 6 3.21 3.04 -4.50
C GLY A 6 4.32 4.00 -4.06
N ALA A 7 4.20 4.52 -2.84
CA ALA A 7 5.18 5.43 -2.24
C ALA A 7 6.44 4.73 -1.70
N GLY A 8 6.47 3.40 -1.73
CA GLY A 8 7.56 2.63 -1.14
C GLY A 8 7.43 2.45 0.38
N THR A 9 8.50 2.03 1.01
CA THR A 9 8.54 1.50 2.38
C THR A 9 8.80 2.56 3.47
N GLY A 10 8.80 3.83 3.11
CA GLY A 10 9.01 4.95 4.04
C GLY A 10 10.20 5.84 3.70
N ALA A 11 11.36 5.31 3.32
CA ALA A 11 12.46 6.12 2.81
C ALA A 11 12.09 6.71 1.44
N ALA A 12 12.29 8.02 1.26
CA ALA A 12 11.84 8.72 0.07
C ALA A 12 12.54 8.25 -1.23
N ASP A 13 13.77 7.76 -1.12
CA ASP A 13 14.58 7.22 -2.22
C ASP A 13 14.18 5.78 -2.63
N LEU A 14 13.29 5.13 -1.87
CA LEU A 14 12.76 3.81 -2.19
C LEU A 14 11.46 3.86 -3.01
N ILE A 15 11.03 5.02 -3.44
CA ILE A 15 10.01 5.14 -4.48
C ILE A 15 10.59 4.68 -5.82
N THR A 16 9.75 4.07 -6.67
CA THR A 16 10.20 3.73 -8.02
C THR A 16 10.45 4.97 -8.86
N VAL A 17 11.38 4.90 -9.82
CA VAL A 17 11.64 6.01 -10.75
C VAL A 17 10.37 6.45 -11.49
N ARG A 18 9.49 5.50 -11.86
CA ARG A 18 8.20 5.83 -12.48
C ARG A 18 7.30 6.57 -11.49
N GLY A 19 7.19 6.08 -10.26
CA GLY A 19 6.39 6.72 -9.21
C GLY A 19 6.84 8.15 -8.94
N LEU A 20 8.15 8.38 -8.84
CA LEU A 20 8.70 9.72 -8.65
C LEU A 20 8.35 10.67 -9.81
N ARG A 21 8.48 10.20 -11.06
CA ARG A 21 8.11 11.01 -12.23
C ARG A 21 6.63 11.36 -12.24
N LEU A 22 5.76 10.43 -11.85
CA LEU A 22 4.33 10.70 -11.72
C LEU A 22 4.05 11.76 -10.64
N VAL A 23 4.67 11.66 -9.46
CA VAL A 23 4.57 12.67 -8.40
C VAL A 23 5.03 14.05 -8.90
N GLN A 24 6.16 14.12 -9.62
CA GLN A 24 6.71 15.37 -10.16
C GLN A 24 5.83 16.02 -11.22
N SER A 25 5.06 15.23 -11.97
CA SER A 25 4.16 15.73 -13.03
C SER A 25 2.71 15.90 -12.60
N ALA A 26 2.36 15.50 -11.37
CA ALA A 26 1.00 15.54 -10.87
C ALA A 26 0.43 16.98 -10.79
N ASP A 27 -0.83 17.14 -11.19
CA ASP A 27 -1.61 18.34 -10.94
C ASP A 27 -2.29 18.28 -9.57
N ILE A 28 -2.66 17.06 -9.16
CA ILE A 28 -3.29 16.77 -7.88
C ILE A 28 -2.62 15.53 -7.28
N ILE A 29 -2.29 15.60 -5.99
CA ILE A 29 -1.84 14.45 -5.20
C ILE A 29 -2.81 14.21 -4.05
N ILE A 30 -3.32 12.96 -3.97
CA ILE A 30 -4.11 12.51 -2.82
C ILE A 30 -3.29 11.44 -2.11
N TYR A 31 -2.78 11.71 -0.91
CA TYR A 31 -1.89 10.77 -0.21
C TYR A 31 -2.52 10.16 1.05
N ALA A 32 -2.06 8.98 1.45
CA ALA A 32 -2.63 8.18 2.53
C ALA A 32 -2.16 8.61 3.95
N GLY A 33 -2.13 9.91 4.21
CA GLY A 33 -1.85 10.48 5.52
C GLY A 33 -0.44 10.15 6.06
N SER A 34 -0.34 9.93 7.36
CA SER A 34 0.94 9.71 8.07
C SER A 34 1.69 8.44 7.66
N LEU A 35 1.07 7.57 6.86
CA LEU A 35 1.70 6.36 6.35
C LEU A 35 2.60 6.60 5.13
N VAL A 36 2.50 7.77 4.51
CA VAL A 36 3.34 8.19 3.38
C VAL A 36 4.37 9.20 3.90
N ASN A 37 5.64 9.00 3.55
CA ASN A 37 6.69 9.96 3.92
C ASN A 37 6.41 11.33 3.26
N PRO A 38 6.21 12.40 4.05
CA PRO A 38 5.90 13.73 3.51
C PRO A 38 7.03 14.33 2.65
N GLU A 39 8.28 13.86 2.78
CA GLU A 39 9.38 14.29 1.91
C GLU A 39 9.11 14.03 0.43
N LEU A 40 8.32 12.99 0.11
CA LEU A 40 7.91 12.71 -1.26
C LEU A 40 7.09 13.84 -1.88
N LEU A 41 6.30 14.54 -1.06
CA LEU A 41 5.45 15.65 -1.50
C LEU A 41 6.25 16.88 -1.91
N HIS A 42 7.49 17.03 -1.41
CA HIS A 42 8.40 18.11 -1.84
C HIS A 42 8.86 17.98 -3.29
N ASN A 43 8.68 16.80 -3.90
CA ASN A 43 8.96 16.58 -5.31
C ASN A 43 7.82 17.03 -6.24
N ALA A 44 6.64 17.35 -5.70
CA ALA A 44 5.53 17.84 -6.49
C ALA A 44 5.84 19.23 -7.07
N LYS A 45 5.24 19.56 -8.21
CA LYS A 45 5.35 20.91 -8.77
C LYS A 45 4.66 21.94 -7.87
N GLN A 46 5.06 23.19 -7.99
CA GLN A 46 4.63 24.27 -7.09
C GLN A 46 3.09 24.48 -7.09
N GLU A 47 2.45 24.29 -8.23
CA GLU A 47 0.99 24.46 -8.41
C GLU A 47 0.20 23.18 -8.11
N CYS A 48 0.83 22.11 -7.62
CA CYS A 48 0.17 20.86 -7.31
C CYS A 48 -0.76 21.00 -6.10
N GLU A 49 -2.02 20.62 -6.28
CA GLU A 49 -2.98 20.53 -5.17
C GLU A 49 -2.73 19.25 -4.38
N ILE A 50 -2.65 19.34 -3.04
CA ILE A 50 -2.31 18.20 -2.19
C ILE A 50 -3.41 17.94 -1.17
N TYR A 51 -3.98 16.72 -1.19
CA TYR A 51 -5.04 16.27 -0.30
C TYR A 51 -4.58 15.13 0.60
N ASN A 52 -4.92 15.22 1.89
CA ASN A 52 -4.65 14.17 2.86
C ASN A 52 -5.91 13.31 3.08
N SER A 53 -5.93 12.11 2.50
CA SER A 53 -7.09 11.23 2.58
C SER A 53 -7.32 10.57 3.95
N ALA A 54 -6.44 10.74 4.93
CA ALA A 54 -6.72 10.28 6.29
C ALA A 54 -7.91 10.99 6.95
N LYS A 55 -8.37 12.09 6.38
CA LYS A 55 -9.50 12.91 6.84
C LYS A 55 -10.66 12.94 5.84
N MET A 56 -10.62 12.11 4.81
CA MET A 56 -11.60 12.08 3.72
C MET A 56 -12.33 10.75 3.70
N THR A 57 -13.58 10.79 3.28
CA THR A 57 -14.35 9.58 2.93
C THR A 57 -13.98 9.08 1.53
N LEU A 58 -14.46 7.90 1.15
CA LEU A 58 -14.27 7.39 -0.21
C LEU A 58 -14.91 8.34 -1.24
N GLU A 59 -16.12 8.80 -0.96
CA GLU A 59 -16.88 9.70 -1.82
C GLU A 59 -16.13 11.01 -2.06
N GLU A 60 -15.57 11.61 -1.00
CA GLU A 60 -14.76 12.84 -1.11
C GLU A 60 -13.49 12.64 -1.93
N VAL A 61 -12.84 11.47 -1.83
CA VAL A 61 -11.66 11.13 -2.65
C VAL A 61 -12.06 10.98 -4.12
N ILE A 62 -13.17 10.31 -4.40
CA ILE A 62 -13.69 10.14 -5.78
C ILE A 62 -14.13 11.48 -6.36
N GLU A 63 -14.79 12.32 -5.58
CA GLU A 63 -15.20 13.68 -6.01
C GLU A 63 -13.99 14.50 -6.48
N VAL A 64 -12.87 14.50 -5.75
CA VAL A 64 -11.63 15.16 -6.17
C VAL A 64 -11.12 14.61 -7.51
N MET A 65 -11.18 13.27 -7.69
CA MET A 65 -10.76 12.64 -8.95
C MET A 65 -11.67 12.98 -10.12
N GLU A 66 -12.99 13.06 -9.90
CA GLU A 66 -13.99 13.42 -10.90
C GLU A 66 -13.86 14.90 -11.32
N GLN A 67 -13.71 15.78 -10.35
CA GLN A 67 -13.56 17.23 -10.61
C GLN A 67 -12.22 17.59 -11.26
N ALA A 68 -11.25 16.67 -11.27
CA ALA A 68 -9.94 16.89 -11.86
C ALA A 68 -9.99 17.10 -13.39
N GLY A 69 -11.00 16.57 -14.09
CA GLY A 69 -11.11 16.67 -15.56
C GLY A 69 -9.88 16.11 -16.26
N ASP A 70 -9.22 16.94 -17.08
CA ASP A 70 -8.03 16.54 -17.85
C ASP A 70 -6.72 16.54 -17.02
N LYS A 71 -6.76 16.92 -15.75
CA LYS A 71 -5.60 16.93 -14.86
C LYS A 71 -5.10 15.52 -14.55
N ASN A 72 -3.79 15.39 -14.28
CA ASN A 72 -3.17 14.18 -13.78
C ASN A 72 -3.30 14.12 -12.26
N VAL A 73 -4.01 13.11 -11.76
CA VAL A 73 -4.18 12.84 -10.33
C VAL A 73 -3.28 11.68 -9.92
N VAL A 74 -2.46 11.87 -8.91
CA VAL A 74 -1.68 10.81 -8.26
C VAL A 74 -2.35 10.44 -6.93
N ARG A 75 -2.84 9.21 -6.86
CA ARG A 75 -3.29 8.59 -5.61
C ARG A 75 -2.11 7.84 -4.98
N LEU A 76 -1.45 8.46 -4.00
CA LEU A 76 -0.20 7.97 -3.41
C LEU A 76 -0.49 7.07 -2.20
N HIS A 77 -0.14 5.79 -2.33
CA HIS A 77 -0.35 4.75 -1.33
C HIS A 77 0.97 4.33 -0.66
N THR A 78 0.90 3.92 0.59
CA THR A 78 2.04 3.31 1.31
C THR A 78 2.44 1.99 0.65
N GLY A 79 3.72 1.71 0.56
CA GLY A 79 4.25 0.47 0.02
C GLY A 79 3.88 0.26 -1.44
N ASP A 80 3.14 -0.81 -1.70
CA ASP A 80 2.56 -1.15 -3.00
C ASP A 80 1.02 -1.12 -2.92
N PRO A 81 0.32 -0.48 -3.86
CA PRO A 81 -1.14 -0.38 -3.84
C PRO A 81 -1.88 -1.72 -3.88
N SER A 82 -1.27 -2.76 -4.43
CA SER A 82 -1.88 -4.09 -4.57
C SER A 82 -1.93 -4.87 -3.25
N ILE A 83 -1.16 -4.45 -2.22
CA ILE A 83 -1.11 -5.12 -0.92
C ILE A 83 -1.83 -4.26 0.13
N TYR A 84 -3.06 -4.62 0.46
CA TYR A 84 -3.92 -3.94 1.45
C TYR A 84 -4.12 -2.44 1.20
N GLY A 85 -4.01 -2.01 -0.07
CA GLY A 85 -4.13 -0.60 -0.45
C GLY A 85 -5.56 -0.05 -0.53
N ALA A 86 -6.60 -0.89 -0.40
CA ALA A 86 -8.01 -0.52 -0.57
C ALA A 86 -8.27 0.27 -1.87
N VAL A 87 -7.62 -0.18 -2.96
CA VAL A 87 -7.71 0.51 -4.25
C VAL A 87 -8.88 0.02 -5.10
N ARG A 88 -9.33 -1.25 -4.90
CA ARG A 88 -10.37 -1.84 -5.74
C ARG A 88 -11.67 -1.04 -5.68
N GLU A 89 -12.09 -0.63 -4.48
CA GLU A 89 -13.30 0.18 -4.29
C GLU A 89 -13.21 1.52 -5.04
N GLN A 90 -12.03 2.17 -5.03
CA GLN A 90 -11.80 3.41 -5.78
C GLN A 90 -11.84 3.16 -7.29
N MET A 91 -11.22 2.07 -7.76
CA MET A 91 -11.22 1.69 -9.19
C MET A 91 -12.65 1.38 -9.66
N ASP A 92 -13.47 0.69 -8.86
CA ASP A 92 -14.87 0.39 -9.20
C ASP A 92 -15.72 1.67 -9.36
N GLU A 93 -15.47 2.70 -8.56
CA GLU A 93 -16.14 4.00 -8.74
C GLU A 93 -15.63 4.74 -9.99
N LEU A 94 -14.32 4.73 -10.25
CA LEU A 94 -13.77 5.32 -11.47
C LEU A 94 -14.28 4.62 -12.74
N ASP A 95 -14.44 3.29 -12.72
CA ASP A 95 -15.02 2.51 -13.82
C ASP A 95 -16.47 2.98 -14.11
N LYS A 96 -17.28 3.22 -13.07
CA LYS A 96 -18.66 3.74 -13.23
C LYS A 96 -18.70 5.14 -13.84
N LEU A 97 -17.70 5.96 -13.50
CA LEU A 97 -17.57 7.33 -14.01
C LEU A 97 -16.87 7.42 -15.37
N GLY A 98 -16.34 6.29 -15.88
CA GLY A 98 -15.58 6.27 -17.13
C GLY A 98 -14.24 7.00 -17.05
N ILE A 99 -13.69 7.15 -15.84
CA ILE A 99 -12.42 7.84 -15.60
C ILE A 99 -11.27 6.84 -15.74
N PRO A 100 -10.32 7.06 -16.69
CA PRO A 100 -9.22 6.14 -16.89
C PRO A 100 -8.21 6.22 -15.75
N TYR A 101 -7.64 5.05 -15.41
CA TYR A 101 -6.62 4.95 -14.36
C TYR A 101 -5.53 3.93 -14.71
N GLU A 102 -4.37 4.07 -14.08
CA GLU A 102 -3.24 3.15 -14.15
C GLU A 102 -2.64 2.91 -12.77
N SER A 103 -2.04 1.73 -12.57
CA SER A 103 -1.29 1.42 -11.36
C SER A 103 0.21 1.46 -11.62
N CYS A 104 0.94 2.11 -10.71
CA CYS A 104 2.39 2.13 -10.65
C CYS A 104 2.84 1.40 -9.38
N PRO A 105 3.54 0.25 -9.49
CA PRO A 105 3.94 -0.53 -8.33
C PRO A 105 4.93 0.23 -7.45
N GLY A 106 4.97 -0.15 -6.18
CA GLY A 106 5.92 0.33 -5.20
C GLY A 106 6.63 -0.79 -4.47
N VAL A 107 7.65 -0.46 -3.68
CA VAL A 107 8.33 -1.43 -2.81
C VAL A 107 7.47 -1.67 -1.57
N SER A 108 6.92 -2.87 -1.44
CA SER A 108 6.07 -3.22 -0.30
C SER A 108 6.85 -3.35 1.01
N ALA A 109 6.21 -3.09 2.14
CA ALA A 109 6.83 -3.01 3.47
C ALA A 109 7.63 -4.26 3.85
N CYS A 110 7.20 -5.46 3.46
CA CYS A 110 7.95 -6.68 3.76
C CYS A 110 9.35 -6.68 3.12
N PHE A 111 9.49 -6.16 1.90
CA PHE A 111 10.80 -6.09 1.23
C PHE A 111 11.69 -5.01 1.84
N GLY A 112 11.12 -3.88 2.27
CA GLY A 112 11.87 -2.88 3.02
C GLY A 112 12.35 -3.39 4.38
N ALA A 113 11.51 -4.14 5.09
CA ALA A 113 11.88 -4.79 6.35
C ALA A 113 13.00 -5.82 6.14
N ALA A 114 12.89 -6.67 5.10
CA ALA A 114 13.93 -7.63 4.76
C ALA A 114 15.27 -6.95 4.46
N ALA A 115 15.25 -5.86 3.68
CA ALA A 115 16.45 -5.09 3.37
C ALA A 115 17.09 -4.48 4.63
N SER A 116 16.30 -3.92 5.54
CA SER A 116 16.77 -3.34 6.81
C SER A 116 17.40 -4.38 7.75
N LEU A 117 16.95 -5.63 7.65
CA LEU A 117 17.44 -6.76 8.45
C LEU A 117 18.50 -7.60 7.75
N ASN A 118 18.85 -7.29 6.50
CA ASN A 118 19.68 -8.13 5.62
C ASN A 118 19.16 -9.58 5.57
N LEU A 119 17.85 -9.74 5.42
CA LEU A 119 17.15 -11.01 5.48
C LEU A 119 16.73 -11.48 4.08
N GLU A 120 16.88 -12.77 3.81
CA GLU A 120 16.27 -13.46 2.68
C GLU A 120 15.12 -14.34 3.17
N TYR A 121 13.90 -14.13 2.63
CA TYR A 121 12.74 -14.97 2.99
C TYR A 121 12.83 -16.41 2.47
N THR A 122 13.53 -16.61 1.36
CA THR A 122 13.60 -17.89 0.64
C THR A 122 14.90 -18.61 0.89
N LEU A 123 15.32 -18.67 2.16
CA LEU A 123 16.58 -19.27 2.57
C LEU A 123 16.59 -20.79 2.30
N PRO A 124 17.57 -21.32 1.51
CA PRO A 124 17.68 -22.76 1.23
C PRO A 124 17.73 -23.61 2.51
N GLY A 125 16.98 -24.71 2.51
CA GLY A 125 16.90 -25.63 3.66
C GLY A 125 16.04 -25.15 4.83
N VAL A 126 15.52 -23.90 4.78
CA VAL A 126 14.64 -23.33 5.81
C VAL A 126 13.25 -23.10 5.26
N SER A 127 13.11 -22.24 4.26
CA SER A 127 11.82 -21.97 3.61
C SER A 127 12.05 -21.52 2.17
N GLN A 128 11.20 -21.98 1.25
CA GLN A 128 11.22 -21.55 -0.15
C GLN A 128 9.94 -20.79 -0.55
N SER A 129 9.17 -20.37 0.45
CA SER A 129 7.88 -19.70 0.25
C SER A 129 7.76 -18.48 1.15
N LEU A 130 7.06 -17.45 0.67
CA LEU A 130 6.67 -16.30 1.45
C LEU A 130 5.15 -16.15 1.41
N ILE A 131 4.50 -16.24 2.57
CA ILE A 131 3.07 -16.00 2.74
C ILE A 131 2.89 -14.56 3.21
N ILE A 132 2.18 -13.75 2.43
CA ILE A 132 1.77 -12.41 2.81
C ILE A 132 0.34 -12.48 3.34
N THR A 133 0.14 -12.14 4.59
CA THR A 133 -1.16 -12.24 5.27
C THR A 133 -1.34 -11.17 6.32
N ARG A 134 -2.45 -11.21 7.04
CA ARG A 134 -2.76 -10.38 8.21
C ARG A 134 -3.54 -11.18 9.26
N MET A 135 -3.53 -10.71 10.48
CA MET A 135 -4.48 -11.21 11.47
C MET A 135 -5.89 -10.65 11.19
N GLU A 136 -6.89 -11.41 11.63
CA GLU A 136 -8.26 -10.93 11.68
C GLU A 136 -8.35 -9.70 12.61
N GLY A 137 -8.98 -8.64 12.13
CA GLY A 137 -9.23 -7.40 12.87
C GLY A 137 -10.70 -7.01 12.76
N LYS A 138 -10.99 -5.75 12.40
CA LYS A 138 -12.36 -5.31 12.12
C LYS A 138 -13.00 -6.06 10.95
N THR A 139 -12.20 -6.46 9.98
CA THR A 139 -12.61 -7.31 8.84
C THR A 139 -12.13 -8.73 9.08
N LYS A 140 -13.01 -9.69 8.85
CA LYS A 140 -12.70 -11.12 8.95
C LYS A 140 -11.70 -11.54 7.87
N VAL A 141 -10.98 -12.62 8.14
CA VAL A 141 -10.22 -13.38 7.14
C VAL A 141 -10.95 -14.69 6.87
N PRO A 142 -10.84 -15.28 5.67
CA PRO A 142 -11.37 -16.62 5.41
C PRO A 142 -10.78 -17.63 6.42
N GLU A 143 -11.58 -18.60 6.85
CA GLU A 143 -11.16 -19.60 7.86
C GLU A 143 -9.88 -20.34 7.46
N LYS A 144 -9.75 -20.68 6.16
CA LYS A 144 -8.56 -21.33 5.60
C LYS A 144 -7.32 -20.44 5.56
N GLU A 145 -7.47 -19.13 5.77
CA GLU A 145 -6.40 -18.13 5.82
C GLU A 145 -6.10 -17.68 7.25
N SER A 146 -6.53 -18.46 8.24
CA SER A 146 -6.14 -18.21 9.63
C SER A 146 -4.63 -18.28 9.84
N ILE A 147 -4.12 -17.60 10.85
CA ILE A 147 -2.68 -17.60 11.17
C ILE A 147 -2.18 -19.02 11.42
N GLU A 148 -2.98 -19.86 12.09
CA GLU A 148 -2.66 -21.26 12.37
C GLU A 148 -2.58 -22.09 11.07
N SER A 149 -3.55 -21.90 10.15
CA SER A 149 -3.55 -22.58 8.86
C SER A 149 -2.29 -22.26 8.06
N PHE A 150 -1.87 -21.00 8.03
CA PHE A 150 -0.66 -20.59 7.32
C PHE A 150 0.61 -21.05 8.05
N ALA A 151 0.64 -21.02 9.39
CA ALA A 151 1.77 -21.51 10.17
C ALA A 151 2.05 -23.01 9.95
N ALA A 152 1.01 -23.81 9.70
CA ALA A 152 1.14 -25.22 9.39
C ALA A 152 1.98 -25.50 8.13
N HIS A 153 2.11 -24.52 7.20
CA HIS A 153 2.99 -24.65 6.03
C HIS A 153 4.47 -24.49 6.36
N GLN A 154 4.82 -23.99 7.57
CA GLN A 154 6.21 -23.72 8.00
C GLN A 154 6.98 -22.82 7.00
N ALA A 155 6.27 -21.95 6.31
CA ALA A 155 6.80 -20.98 5.38
C ALA A 155 7.21 -19.68 6.10
N SER A 156 8.05 -18.87 5.45
CA SER A 156 8.24 -17.47 5.88
C SER A 156 6.92 -16.71 5.79
N MET A 157 6.61 -15.89 6.78
CA MET A 157 5.34 -15.14 6.82
C MET A 157 5.60 -13.65 7.02
N ALA A 158 5.03 -12.83 6.15
CA ALA A 158 4.97 -11.38 6.30
C ALA A 158 3.53 -10.99 6.74
N ILE A 159 3.38 -10.62 8.02
CA ILE A 159 2.07 -10.40 8.63
C ILE A 159 1.81 -8.90 8.76
N TYR A 160 0.93 -8.39 7.91
CA TYR A 160 0.57 -6.99 7.79
C TYR A 160 -0.52 -6.58 8.79
N LEU A 161 -0.67 -5.27 9.01
CA LEU A 161 -1.76 -4.66 9.79
C LEU A 161 -1.95 -5.23 11.21
N SER A 162 -0.93 -5.88 11.76
CA SER A 162 -1.04 -6.69 12.99
C SER A 162 -0.10 -6.25 14.12
N THR A 163 0.59 -5.11 14.00
CA THR A 163 1.55 -4.62 14.99
C THR A 163 0.93 -4.39 16.38
N GLY A 164 -0.34 -3.98 16.44
CA GLY A 164 -1.08 -3.84 17.70
C GLY A 164 -1.48 -5.16 18.34
N MET A 165 -1.30 -6.30 17.65
CA MET A 165 -1.73 -7.65 18.09
C MET A 165 -0.55 -8.61 18.30
N LEU A 166 0.67 -8.11 18.47
CA LEU A 166 1.88 -8.94 18.54
C LEU A 166 1.84 -10.02 19.61
N ARG A 167 1.30 -9.73 20.78
CA ARG A 167 1.20 -10.72 21.89
C ARG A 167 0.26 -11.87 21.52
N GLU A 168 -0.86 -11.57 20.94
CA GLU A 168 -1.82 -12.57 20.48
C GLU A 168 -1.26 -13.37 19.31
N LEU A 169 -0.67 -12.71 18.33
CA LEU A 169 0.00 -13.34 17.20
C LEU A 169 1.05 -14.34 17.69
N SER A 170 1.95 -13.92 18.58
CA SER A 170 2.99 -14.80 19.13
C SER A 170 2.38 -16.02 19.84
N ARG A 171 1.33 -15.83 20.65
CA ARG A 171 0.63 -16.94 21.33
C ARG A 171 0.03 -17.94 20.33
N ARG A 172 -0.59 -17.45 19.26
CA ARG A 172 -1.22 -18.29 18.21
C ARG A 172 -0.21 -19.06 17.38
N LEU A 173 0.98 -18.49 17.14
CA LEU A 173 2.06 -19.15 16.39
C LEU A 173 2.82 -20.19 17.23
N MET A 174 2.74 -20.13 18.59
CA MET A 174 3.38 -21.08 19.49
C MET A 174 2.46 -22.20 19.97
N ALA A 175 1.18 -22.15 19.62
CA ALA A 175 0.20 -23.19 20.01
C ALA A 175 0.22 -24.36 19.04
#